data_242134ecf510c3dbfc87147c1bc6b8c3
#
_entry.id   242134ecf510c3dbfc87147c1bc6b8c3
#
_cell.length_a   1.000
_cell.length_b   1.000
_cell.length_c   1.000
_cell.angle_alpha   90.00
_cell.angle_beta   90.00
_cell.angle_gamma   90.00
#
_symmetry.space_group_name_H-M   'P 1'
#
loop_
_entity.id
_entity.type
_entity.pdbx_description
1 polymer ?
#
loop_
_entity_poly.entity_id
_entity_poly.type
_entity_poly.pdbx_seq_one_letter_code
_entity_poly.pdbx_strand_id
1 'polypeptide(L)'
;MAPVLPAATPDRRLGMLDVLRLLAALSVVAFHFTARHSPGWDGPVPDALAPVGQWTAYGRMGVPLFFVISGFVLLMTAWGRDVPRFVASRVGRLYPAYWVAAAFSILLVLVAWPANPAFLGREITTSDALLNLTMVQGAFGVPDVDGSFWTLWYELRFYLLIVLLMLVGITRRRVLAFCTLWPIAGAIVQGQESRLLSVLLMPDYAPFFAGGMLLYLLHRDGHDLGTWLLVGLQALFALDFSMGYYPAALAEETPWAPSAAAIALGTAACFGLVALVTLTPLAGRSARWMTVAGALTYPLYLVHENLGWFVIHLLRERIGPWGAVLVAVVVALLAATALHHLVERRVSGRLRAATLRMLQPAAGAARGGTPAVAPVPRPAGEPATVSLTAVLPETLVRHSGYGRHRVADPPGAHDAGPRIPAGR
;
A
#
# COMPACT_ATOMS: atom_id res chain seq x y z
N MET A 1 -34.82 20.01 -5.62
CA MET A 1 -33.69 19.64 -6.50
C MET A 1 -32.53 19.20 -5.61
N ALA A 2 -32.22 17.91 -5.60
CA ALA A 2 -31.04 17.39 -4.88
C ALA A 2 -29.80 17.81 -5.67
N PRO A 3 -28.69 18.21 -5.00
CA PRO A 3 -27.47 18.57 -5.70
C PRO A 3 -26.90 17.32 -6.36
N VAL A 4 -26.70 17.39 -7.67
CA VAL A 4 -25.96 16.38 -8.46
C VAL A 4 -24.51 16.47 -8.00
N LEU A 5 -24.06 15.44 -7.26
CA LEU A 5 -22.65 15.29 -6.91
C LEU A 5 -21.83 15.17 -8.20
N PRO A 6 -20.73 15.93 -8.36
CA PRO A 6 -19.88 15.80 -9.53
C PRO A 6 -19.35 14.36 -9.62
N ALA A 7 -19.37 13.82 -10.83
CA ALA A 7 -18.84 12.51 -11.16
C ALA A 7 -17.40 12.40 -10.61
N ALA A 8 -17.11 11.30 -9.90
CA ALA A 8 -15.79 11.02 -9.36
C ALA A 8 -14.75 11.16 -10.49
N THR A 9 -13.86 12.13 -10.35
CA THR A 9 -12.68 12.26 -11.21
C THR A 9 -11.89 10.96 -11.16
N PRO A 10 -11.33 10.47 -12.29
CA PRO A 10 -10.54 9.24 -12.28
C PRO A 10 -9.44 9.37 -11.22
N ASP A 11 -9.26 8.33 -10.40
CA ASP A 11 -8.35 8.24 -9.26
C ASP A 11 -6.98 8.85 -9.59
N ARG A 12 -6.76 10.07 -9.15
CA ARG A 12 -5.50 10.77 -9.34
C ARG A 12 -4.46 10.07 -8.46
N ARG A 13 -3.48 9.41 -9.09
CA ARG A 13 -2.41 8.71 -8.38
C ARG A 13 -1.72 9.66 -7.39
N LEU A 14 -1.64 9.24 -6.14
CA LEU A 14 -0.98 10.00 -5.06
C LEU A 14 0.54 9.74 -5.11
N GLY A 15 1.25 10.50 -5.97
CA GLY A 15 2.69 10.30 -6.19
C GLY A 15 3.52 10.44 -4.92
N MET A 16 3.15 11.35 -4.01
CA MET A 16 3.86 11.52 -2.74
C MET A 16 3.73 10.31 -1.80
N LEU A 17 2.62 9.54 -1.88
CA LEU A 17 2.54 8.24 -1.17
C LEU A 17 3.52 7.21 -1.74
N ASP A 18 3.74 7.20 -3.05
CA ASP A 18 4.73 6.34 -3.69
C ASP A 18 6.16 6.68 -3.21
N VAL A 19 6.47 7.97 -3.05
CA VAL A 19 7.75 8.43 -2.47
C VAL A 19 7.87 8.00 -1.02
N LEU A 20 6.83 8.21 -0.22
CA LEU A 20 6.83 7.84 1.21
C LEU A 20 7.03 6.33 1.40
N ARG A 21 6.44 5.50 0.53
CA ARG A 21 6.67 4.04 0.50
C ARG A 21 8.12 3.69 0.21
N LEU A 22 8.74 4.36 -0.77
CA LEU A 22 10.16 4.12 -1.05
C LEU A 22 11.04 4.53 0.12
N LEU A 23 10.78 5.67 0.76
CA LEU A 23 11.52 6.12 1.95
C LEU A 23 11.38 5.12 3.09
N ALA A 24 10.17 4.58 3.32
CA ALA A 24 9.94 3.52 4.31
C ALA A 24 10.73 2.25 3.98
N ALA A 25 10.80 1.83 2.71
CA ALA A 25 11.63 0.68 2.31
C ALA A 25 13.12 0.94 2.54
N LEU A 26 13.61 2.11 2.13
CA LEU A 26 15.02 2.47 2.31
C LEU A 26 15.39 2.58 3.80
N SER A 27 14.48 3.05 4.67
CA SER A 27 14.73 3.06 6.12
C SER A 27 14.87 1.66 6.70
N VAL A 28 14.05 0.71 6.23
CA VAL A 28 14.16 -0.72 6.61
C VAL A 28 15.45 -1.33 6.08
N VAL A 29 15.85 -1.05 4.84
CA VAL A 29 17.14 -1.49 4.27
C VAL A 29 18.31 -0.95 5.11
N ALA A 30 18.27 0.34 5.44
CA ALA A 30 19.31 0.98 6.27
C ALA A 30 19.39 0.32 7.66
N PHE A 31 18.25 0.03 8.31
CA PHE A 31 18.20 -0.73 9.56
C PHE A 31 18.90 -2.09 9.43
N HIS A 32 18.53 -2.90 8.43
CA HIS A 32 19.07 -4.24 8.25
C HIS A 32 20.57 -4.27 7.94
N PHE A 33 21.09 -3.24 7.27
CA PHE A 33 22.49 -3.25 6.82
C PHE A 33 23.44 -2.51 7.77
N THR A 34 22.95 -1.53 8.53
CA THR A 34 23.84 -0.66 9.31
C THR A 34 23.52 -0.61 10.80
N ALA A 35 22.42 -1.23 11.25
CA ALA A 35 22.01 -1.18 12.65
C ALA A 35 21.77 -2.56 13.28
N ARG A 36 21.21 -3.50 12.53
CA ARG A 36 20.77 -4.78 13.06
C ARG A 36 21.92 -5.79 13.12
N HIS A 37 22.06 -6.49 14.26
CA HIS A 37 22.87 -7.72 14.34
C HIS A 37 22.41 -8.69 13.25
N SER A 38 23.36 -9.20 12.48
CA SER A 38 22.98 -9.98 11.31
C SER A 38 24.05 -11.00 10.91
N PRO A 39 23.64 -12.06 10.20
CA PRO A 39 24.57 -13.02 9.61
C PRO A 39 25.56 -12.36 8.64
N GLY A 40 25.20 -11.24 8.03
CA GLY A 40 26.10 -10.49 7.15
C GLY A 40 27.35 -9.99 7.87
N TRP A 41 27.22 -9.69 9.16
CA TRP A 41 28.33 -9.26 10.03
C TRP A 41 28.91 -10.39 10.89
N ASP A 42 28.39 -11.62 10.81
CA ASP A 42 28.65 -12.74 11.72
C ASP A 42 28.34 -12.39 13.19
N GLY A 43 27.32 -11.54 13.40
CA GLY A 43 26.88 -11.08 14.72
C GLY A 43 26.70 -9.57 14.82
N PRO A 44 27.40 -8.89 15.74
CA PRO A 44 27.24 -7.46 15.95
C PRO A 44 27.66 -6.62 14.75
N VAL A 45 26.97 -5.47 14.61
CA VAL A 45 27.32 -4.46 13.60
C VAL A 45 28.69 -3.87 13.94
N PRO A 46 29.60 -3.69 12.96
CA PRO A 46 30.90 -3.06 13.19
C PRO A 46 30.80 -1.64 13.73
N ASP A 47 31.70 -1.29 14.67
CA ASP A 47 31.78 0.05 15.29
C ASP A 47 31.94 1.18 14.25
N ALA A 48 32.59 0.90 13.12
CA ALA A 48 32.72 1.83 12.01
C ALA A 48 31.36 2.35 11.49
N LEU A 49 30.27 1.61 11.68
CA LEU A 49 28.92 1.99 11.28
C LEU A 49 28.13 2.69 12.38
N ALA A 50 28.64 2.78 13.61
CA ALA A 50 27.97 3.38 14.76
C ALA A 50 27.46 4.82 14.51
N PRO A 51 28.19 5.71 13.82
CA PRO A 51 27.72 7.08 13.57
C PRO A 51 26.38 7.16 12.83
N VAL A 52 26.07 6.14 12.02
CA VAL A 52 24.81 6.04 11.25
C VAL A 52 23.86 5.02 11.89
N GLY A 53 24.38 3.91 12.37
CA GLY A 53 23.62 2.78 12.92
C GLY A 53 22.70 3.16 14.07
N GLN A 54 23.15 4.02 14.99
CA GLN A 54 22.33 4.52 16.09
C GLN A 54 21.05 5.25 15.64
N TRP A 55 21.04 5.85 14.45
CA TRP A 55 19.88 6.53 13.88
C TRP A 55 19.07 5.58 12.99
N THR A 56 19.76 4.77 12.20
CA THR A 56 19.09 3.81 11.31
C THR A 56 18.48 2.63 12.06
N ALA A 57 18.79 2.43 13.34
CA ALA A 57 18.08 1.52 14.23
C ALA A 57 16.56 1.79 14.23
N TYR A 58 16.15 3.06 14.20
CA TYR A 58 14.74 3.43 14.10
C TYR A 58 14.15 3.25 12.69
N GLY A 59 14.95 2.88 11.70
CA GLY A 59 14.48 2.50 10.37
C GLY A 59 13.51 1.32 10.37
N ARG A 60 13.54 0.48 11.43
CA ARG A 60 12.52 -0.53 11.71
C ARG A 60 11.09 0.05 11.75
N MET A 61 10.91 1.34 12.11
CA MET A 61 9.63 2.05 12.09
C MET A 61 9.07 2.24 10.66
N GLY A 62 9.84 1.97 9.62
CA GLY A 62 9.34 1.88 8.25
C GLY A 62 8.23 0.85 8.08
N VAL A 63 8.22 -0.24 8.87
CA VAL A 63 7.18 -1.27 8.81
C VAL A 63 5.81 -0.75 9.27
N PRO A 64 5.65 -0.16 10.48
CA PRO A 64 4.38 0.47 10.86
C PRO A 64 3.95 1.60 9.91
N LEU A 65 4.89 2.36 9.34
CA LEU A 65 4.56 3.33 8.31
C LEU A 65 3.93 2.66 7.07
N PHE A 66 4.45 1.50 6.63
CA PHE A 66 3.82 0.70 5.57
C PHE A 66 2.39 0.28 5.93
N PHE A 67 2.12 -0.09 7.19
CA PHE A 67 0.78 -0.51 7.60
C PHE A 67 -0.21 0.66 7.59
N VAL A 68 0.18 1.87 7.99
CA VAL A 68 -0.66 3.08 7.84
C VAL A 68 -0.93 3.37 6.36
N ILE A 69 0.11 3.33 5.51
CA ILE A 69 -0.06 3.51 4.06
C ILE A 69 -0.97 2.42 3.47
N SER A 70 -0.82 1.15 3.90
CA SER A 70 -1.65 0.05 3.44
C SER A 70 -3.11 0.23 3.84
N GLY A 71 -3.38 0.67 5.08
CA GLY A 71 -4.73 1.02 5.52
C GLY A 71 -5.40 2.04 4.60
N PHE A 72 -4.70 3.12 4.30
CA PHE A 72 -5.17 4.17 3.38
C PHE A 72 -5.43 3.64 1.97
N VAL A 73 -4.42 3.01 1.35
CA VAL A 73 -4.46 2.58 -0.06
C VAL A 73 -5.43 1.42 -0.28
N LEU A 74 -5.54 0.49 0.68
CA LEU A 74 -6.43 -0.66 0.51
C LEU A 74 -7.89 -0.26 0.61
N LEU A 75 -8.25 0.61 1.56
CA LEU A 75 -9.60 1.15 1.62
C LEU A 75 -9.92 1.98 0.38
N MET A 76 -8.99 2.83 -0.08
CA MET A 76 -9.15 3.60 -1.32
C MET A 76 -9.40 2.70 -2.53
N THR A 77 -8.66 1.58 -2.64
CA THR A 77 -8.79 0.68 -3.78
C THR A 77 -9.97 -0.29 -3.67
N ALA A 78 -10.49 -0.53 -2.47
CA ALA A 78 -11.67 -1.38 -2.23
C ALA A 78 -12.99 -0.60 -2.40
N TRP A 79 -12.97 0.71 -2.16
CA TRP A 79 -14.18 1.53 -2.18
C TRP A 79 -14.85 1.52 -3.55
N GLY A 80 -16.13 1.10 -3.60
CA GLY A 80 -16.91 1.02 -4.83
C GLY A 80 -16.49 -0.07 -5.82
N ARG A 81 -15.58 -0.96 -5.43
CA ARG A 81 -15.10 -2.07 -6.26
C ARG A 81 -15.72 -3.39 -5.83
N ASP A 82 -15.90 -4.34 -6.76
CA ASP A 82 -16.32 -5.70 -6.44
C ASP A 82 -15.17 -6.55 -5.85
N VAL A 83 -15.53 -7.55 -5.04
CA VAL A 83 -14.57 -8.45 -4.38
C VAL A 83 -13.68 -9.20 -5.38
N PRO A 84 -14.20 -9.82 -6.46
CA PRO A 84 -13.35 -10.53 -7.43
C PRO A 84 -12.28 -9.64 -8.05
N ARG A 85 -12.60 -8.40 -8.43
CA ARG A 85 -11.62 -7.46 -8.99
C ARG A 85 -10.60 -7.00 -7.96
N PHE A 86 -11.03 -6.79 -6.72
CA PHE A 86 -10.13 -6.46 -5.63
C PHE A 86 -9.13 -7.59 -5.40
N VAL A 87 -9.59 -8.82 -5.15
CA VAL A 87 -8.74 -10.00 -4.91
C VAL A 87 -7.79 -10.23 -6.09
N ALA A 88 -8.31 -10.28 -7.33
CA ALA A 88 -7.47 -10.46 -8.50
C ALA A 88 -6.37 -9.40 -8.64
N SER A 89 -6.68 -8.16 -8.26
CA SER A 89 -5.68 -7.08 -8.28
C SER A 89 -4.59 -7.26 -7.22
N ARG A 90 -4.92 -7.82 -6.04
CA ARG A 90 -3.95 -8.10 -4.97
C ARG A 90 -3.08 -9.30 -5.30
N VAL A 91 -3.69 -10.41 -5.74
CA VAL A 91 -2.96 -11.60 -6.20
C VAL A 91 -1.97 -11.25 -7.32
N GLY A 92 -2.42 -10.54 -8.36
CA GLY A 92 -1.55 -10.11 -9.45
C GLY A 92 -0.44 -9.14 -9.03
N ARG A 93 -0.61 -8.40 -7.93
CA ARG A 93 0.41 -7.49 -7.40
C ARG A 93 1.47 -8.22 -6.57
N LEU A 94 1.06 -9.15 -5.69
CA LEU A 94 1.96 -9.73 -4.70
C LEU A 94 2.70 -10.96 -5.26
N TYR A 95 1.97 -11.96 -5.73
CA TYR A 95 2.50 -13.29 -5.94
C TYR A 95 3.60 -13.40 -7.02
N PRO A 96 3.56 -12.68 -8.16
CA PRO A 96 4.60 -12.84 -9.18
C PRO A 96 6.02 -12.52 -8.68
N ALA A 97 6.18 -11.38 -8.00
CA ALA A 97 7.47 -11.00 -7.43
C ALA A 97 7.81 -11.85 -6.20
N TYR A 98 6.81 -12.15 -5.36
CA TYR A 98 7.00 -12.96 -4.17
C TYR A 98 7.54 -14.36 -4.49
N TRP A 99 6.95 -15.08 -5.45
CA TRP A 99 7.40 -16.43 -5.80
C TRP A 99 8.87 -16.47 -6.25
N VAL A 100 9.28 -15.47 -7.04
CA VAL A 100 10.68 -15.37 -7.49
C VAL A 100 11.61 -15.04 -6.32
N ALA A 101 11.22 -14.09 -5.47
CA ALA A 101 12.00 -13.73 -4.29
C ALA A 101 12.09 -14.89 -3.28
N ALA A 102 10.99 -15.58 -3.00
CA ALA A 102 10.97 -16.74 -2.11
C ALA A 102 11.82 -17.90 -2.65
N ALA A 103 11.68 -18.24 -3.94
CA ALA A 103 12.51 -19.25 -4.58
C ALA A 103 14.00 -18.87 -4.53
N PHE A 104 14.31 -17.59 -4.76
CA PHE A 104 15.68 -17.08 -4.65
C PHE A 104 16.21 -17.20 -3.22
N SER A 105 15.44 -16.77 -2.20
CA SER A 105 15.86 -16.89 -0.80
C SER A 105 16.03 -18.36 -0.37
N ILE A 106 15.16 -19.27 -0.82
CA ILE A 106 15.31 -20.72 -0.60
C ILE A 106 16.64 -21.23 -1.20
N LEU A 107 16.91 -20.89 -2.45
CA LEU A 107 18.17 -21.29 -3.11
C LEU A 107 19.39 -20.68 -2.42
N LEU A 108 19.32 -19.41 -2.04
CA LEU A 108 20.40 -18.74 -1.35
C LEU A 108 20.74 -19.45 -0.03
N VAL A 109 19.74 -19.74 0.79
CA VAL A 109 19.93 -20.37 2.10
C VAL A 109 20.35 -21.82 1.99
N LEU A 110 19.75 -22.61 1.09
CA LEU A 110 20.03 -24.03 1.00
C LEU A 110 21.30 -24.36 0.22
N VAL A 111 21.69 -23.52 -0.73
CA VAL A 111 22.78 -23.85 -1.68
C VAL A 111 23.97 -22.89 -1.57
N ALA A 112 23.72 -21.58 -1.64
CA ALA A 112 24.82 -20.61 -1.72
C ALA A 112 25.38 -20.25 -0.33
N TRP A 113 24.55 -20.29 0.70
CA TRP A 113 24.95 -19.93 2.06
C TRP A 113 24.31 -20.82 3.13
N PRO A 114 24.54 -22.15 3.09
CA PRO A 114 23.97 -23.12 4.04
C PRO A 114 24.46 -22.92 5.47
N ALA A 115 25.62 -22.27 5.65
CA ALA A 115 26.17 -21.91 6.95
C ALA A 115 25.63 -20.60 7.52
N ASN A 116 24.55 -20.04 6.93
CA ASN A 116 23.96 -18.79 7.40
C ASN A 116 23.46 -18.92 8.85
N PRO A 117 24.03 -18.15 9.80
CA PRO A 117 23.67 -18.23 11.23
C PRO A 117 22.20 -17.94 11.54
N ALA A 118 21.49 -17.19 10.70
CA ALA A 118 20.06 -16.95 10.87
C ALA A 118 19.22 -18.23 10.84
N PHE A 119 19.76 -19.28 10.23
CA PHE A 119 19.13 -20.60 10.10
C PHE A 119 19.87 -21.70 10.86
N LEU A 120 20.97 -21.37 11.57
CA LEU A 120 21.68 -22.32 12.38
C LEU A 120 20.78 -22.88 13.51
N GLY A 121 20.57 -24.19 13.50
CA GLY A 121 19.69 -24.90 14.43
C GLY A 121 18.24 -25.03 13.94
N ARG A 122 17.92 -24.59 12.74
CA ARG A 122 16.62 -24.80 12.08
C ARG A 122 16.86 -25.36 10.69
N GLU A 123 16.65 -26.64 10.51
CA GLU A 123 16.58 -27.23 9.17
C GLU A 123 15.31 -26.74 8.49
N ILE A 124 15.46 -26.03 7.37
CA ILE A 124 14.33 -25.73 6.49
C ILE A 124 14.03 -27.00 5.73
N THR A 125 12.94 -27.66 6.09
CA THR A 125 12.48 -28.86 5.38
C THR A 125 11.89 -28.50 4.01
N THR A 126 11.76 -29.50 3.13
CA THR A 126 11.09 -29.29 1.83
C THR A 126 9.64 -28.79 2.02
N SER A 127 8.94 -29.29 3.06
CA SER A 127 7.60 -28.82 3.39
C SER A 127 7.58 -27.34 3.82
N ASP A 128 8.56 -26.89 4.60
CA ASP A 128 8.69 -25.50 5.01
C ASP A 128 8.95 -24.58 3.80
N ALA A 129 9.83 -25.00 2.90
CA ALA A 129 10.11 -24.27 1.66
C ALA A 129 8.85 -24.15 0.78
N LEU A 130 8.09 -25.24 0.60
CA LEU A 130 6.84 -25.21 -0.15
C LEU A 130 5.78 -24.35 0.51
N LEU A 131 5.68 -24.40 1.85
CA LEU A 131 4.72 -23.58 2.58
C LEU A 131 5.08 -22.09 2.48
N ASN A 132 6.36 -21.75 2.48
CA ASN A 132 6.80 -20.38 2.24
C ASN A 132 6.39 -19.82 0.86
N LEU A 133 6.17 -20.65 -0.15
CA LEU A 133 5.65 -20.16 -1.45
C LEU A 133 4.17 -19.72 -1.38
N THR A 134 3.45 -20.07 -0.33
CA THR A 134 2.03 -19.72 -0.15
C THR A 134 1.79 -18.37 0.52
N MET A 135 2.80 -17.79 1.17
CA MET A 135 2.72 -16.57 2.01
C MET A 135 1.92 -16.77 3.32
N VAL A 136 1.51 -18.01 3.65
CA VAL A 136 0.74 -18.33 4.87
C VAL A 136 1.51 -19.17 5.88
N GLN A 137 2.83 -19.32 5.72
CA GLN A 137 3.72 -20.09 6.61
C GLN A 137 3.57 -19.69 8.09
N GLY A 138 3.37 -18.40 8.38
CA GLY A 138 3.15 -17.88 9.72
C GLY A 138 1.89 -18.41 10.41
N ALA A 139 0.86 -18.82 9.66
CA ALA A 139 -0.34 -19.46 10.22
C ALA A 139 -0.01 -20.84 10.83
N PHE A 140 0.96 -21.53 10.27
CA PHE A 140 1.39 -22.86 10.68
C PHE A 140 2.58 -22.85 11.63
N GLY A 141 3.09 -21.67 11.99
CA GLY A 141 4.27 -21.52 12.85
C GLY A 141 5.57 -21.91 12.16
N VAL A 142 5.56 -21.99 10.83
CA VAL A 142 6.77 -22.25 10.03
C VAL A 142 7.54 -20.94 9.86
N PRO A 143 8.88 -20.96 10.06
CA PRO A 143 9.72 -19.78 9.88
C PRO A 143 9.70 -19.24 8.45
N ASP A 144 9.84 -17.94 8.33
CA ASP A 144 10.04 -17.28 7.04
C ASP A 144 11.43 -17.60 6.47
N VAL A 145 11.50 -17.94 5.18
CA VAL A 145 12.80 -18.17 4.48
C VAL A 145 13.57 -16.87 4.23
N ASP A 146 12.92 -15.73 4.35
CA ASP A 146 13.52 -14.40 4.37
C ASP A 146 12.88 -13.63 5.50
N GLY A 147 13.70 -12.99 6.33
CA GLY A 147 13.23 -12.36 7.54
C GLY A 147 12.23 -11.23 7.27
N SER A 148 12.25 -10.62 6.08
CA SER A 148 11.31 -9.55 5.72
C SER A 148 9.88 -10.05 5.43
N PHE A 149 9.66 -11.36 5.22
CA PHE A 149 8.37 -11.89 4.76
C PHE A 149 7.28 -11.92 5.83
N TRP A 150 7.61 -11.86 7.11
CA TRP A 150 6.62 -11.85 8.18
C TRP A 150 5.56 -10.76 8.04
N THR A 151 5.93 -9.61 7.49
CA THR A 151 5.00 -8.48 7.29
C THR A 151 3.94 -8.76 6.24
N LEU A 152 4.27 -9.59 5.23
CA LEU A 152 3.34 -9.97 4.16
C LEU A 152 2.20 -10.83 4.70
N TRP A 153 2.44 -11.63 5.74
CA TRP A 153 1.40 -12.37 6.43
C TRP A 153 0.39 -11.42 7.13
N TYR A 154 0.87 -10.30 7.70
CA TYR A 154 -0.02 -9.26 8.24
C TYR A 154 -0.81 -8.56 7.13
N GLU A 155 -0.18 -8.26 6.01
CA GLU A 155 -0.84 -7.63 4.86
C GLU A 155 -1.91 -8.56 4.26
N LEU A 156 -1.64 -9.86 4.12
CA LEU A 156 -2.59 -10.84 3.60
C LEU A 156 -3.82 -10.97 4.51
N ARG A 157 -3.62 -11.03 5.83
CA ARG A 157 -4.74 -11.02 6.81
C ARG A 157 -5.56 -9.75 6.73
N PHE A 158 -4.90 -8.61 6.55
CA PHE A 158 -5.61 -7.35 6.36
C PHE A 158 -6.42 -7.33 5.07
N TYR A 159 -5.92 -7.94 3.98
CA TYR A 159 -6.72 -8.10 2.76
C TYR A 159 -7.99 -8.91 3.01
N LEU A 160 -7.90 -9.97 3.81
CA LEU A 160 -9.07 -10.76 4.20
C LEU A 160 -10.09 -9.90 4.97
N LEU A 161 -9.65 -9.10 5.94
CA LEU A 161 -10.54 -8.19 6.69
C LEU A 161 -11.20 -7.16 5.77
N ILE A 162 -10.47 -6.61 4.80
CA ILE A 162 -11.05 -5.70 3.80
C ILE A 162 -12.09 -6.44 2.92
N VAL A 163 -11.82 -7.68 2.50
CA VAL A 163 -12.80 -8.49 1.76
C VAL A 163 -14.07 -8.72 2.58
N LEU A 164 -13.95 -9.06 3.87
CA LEU A 164 -15.10 -9.19 4.76
C LEU A 164 -15.90 -7.88 4.86
N LEU A 165 -15.21 -6.75 5.00
CA LEU A 165 -15.84 -5.43 5.00
C LEU A 165 -16.52 -5.12 3.65
N MET A 166 -15.94 -5.52 2.53
CA MET A 166 -16.55 -5.40 1.19
C MET A 166 -17.82 -6.24 1.06
N LEU A 167 -17.83 -7.48 1.58
CA LEU A 167 -19.01 -8.37 1.57
C LEU A 167 -20.16 -7.81 2.39
N VAL A 168 -19.88 -7.19 3.52
CA VAL A 168 -20.89 -6.45 4.31
C VAL A 168 -21.32 -5.17 3.60
N GLY A 169 -20.48 -4.60 2.75
CA GLY A 169 -20.65 -3.35 2.01
C GLY A 169 -19.92 -2.18 2.69
N ILE A 170 -19.04 -1.52 1.94
CA ILE A 170 -18.26 -0.39 2.43
C ILE A 170 -19.13 0.87 2.47
N THR A 171 -19.33 1.40 3.67
CA THR A 171 -19.94 2.71 3.91
C THR A 171 -19.13 3.46 4.97
N ARG A 172 -19.20 4.80 4.99
CA ARG A 172 -18.50 5.59 6.01
C ARG A 172 -18.77 5.10 7.43
N ARG A 173 -20.05 4.85 7.78
CA ARG A 173 -20.44 4.38 9.12
C ARG A 173 -19.83 3.04 9.48
N ARG A 174 -19.81 2.08 8.53
CA ARG A 174 -19.22 0.75 8.74
C ARG A 174 -17.71 0.80 8.87
N VAL A 175 -17.05 1.66 8.09
CA VAL A 175 -15.60 1.87 8.20
C VAL A 175 -15.25 2.50 9.55
N LEU A 176 -15.98 3.52 10.00
CA LEU A 176 -15.77 4.12 11.33
C LEU A 176 -15.97 3.08 12.44
N ALA A 177 -17.06 2.31 12.38
CA ALA A 177 -17.32 1.24 13.35
C ALA A 177 -16.21 0.17 13.32
N PHE A 178 -15.79 -0.27 12.15
CA PHE A 178 -14.71 -1.23 11.98
C PHE A 178 -13.38 -0.71 12.54
N CYS A 179 -12.97 0.51 12.20
CA CYS A 179 -11.74 1.13 12.71
C CYS A 179 -11.77 1.41 14.22
N THR A 180 -12.95 1.48 14.84
CA THR A 180 -13.08 1.62 16.28
C THR A 180 -13.10 0.26 16.97
N LEU A 181 -13.98 -0.64 16.53
CA LEU A 181 -14.23 -1.91 17.23
C LEU A 181 -13.11 -2.93 17.05
N TRP A 182 -12.51 -3.00 15.86
CA TRP A 182 -11.44 -3.97 15.57
C TRP A 182 -10.19 -3.76 16.44
N PRO A 183 -9.57 -2.58 16.55
CA PRO A 183 -8.42 -2.37 17.43
C PRO A 183 -8.76 -2.53 18.92
N ILE A 184 -9.98 -2.12 19.35
CA ILE A 184 -10.45 -2.34 20.73
C ILE A 184 -10.58 -3.85 21.01
N ALA A 185 -11.19 -4.62 20.11
CA ALA A 185 -11.28 -6.07 20.25
C ALA A 185 -9.88 -6.70 20.27
N GLY A 186 -8.95 -6.20 19.44
CA GLY A 186 -7.54 -6.59 19.48
C GLY A 186 -6.89 -6.34 20.84
N ALA A 187 -7.05 -5.14 21.40
CA ALA A 187 -6.50 -4.78 22.70
C ALA A 187 -7.08 -5.64 23.85
N ILE A 188 -8.37 -6.00 23.80
CA ILE A 188 -8.99 -6.90 24.79
C ILE A 188 -8.41 -8.31 24.72
N VAL A 189 -8.08 -8.79 23.51
CA VAL A 189 -7.52 -10.13 23.28
C VAL A 189 -6.01 -10.18 23.55
N GLN A 190 -5.34 -9.05 23.52
CA GLN A 190 -3.93 -8.95 23.84
C GLN A 190 -3.71 -9.40 25.30
N GLY A 191 -2.86 -10.41 25.49
CA GLY A 191 -2.66 -11.02 26.82
C GLY A 191 -3.57 -12.21 27.11
N GLN A 192 -4.52 -12.55 26.24
CA GLN A 192 -5.26 -13.82 26.32
C GLN A 192 -4.51 -14.92 25.53
N GLU A 193 -4.62 -16.17 26.01
CA GLU A 193 -3.94 -17.32 25.38
C GLU A 193 -4.54 -17.75 24.03
N SER A 194 -5.52 -17.03 23.50
CA SER A 194 -6.20 -17.38 22.25
C SER A 194 -5.36 -16.99 21.03
N ARG A 195 -4.49 -17.91 20.58
CA ARG A 195 -3.71 -17.75 19.34
C ARG A 195 -4.58 -17.41 18.11
N LEU A 196 -5.77 -18.04 18.00
CA LEU A 196 -6.67 -17.79 16.86
C LEU A 196 -7.14 -16.34 16.82
N LEU A 197 -7.59 -15.80 17.96
CA LEU A 197 -8.07 -14.42 18.03
C LEU A 197 -6.92 -13.43 17.80
N SER A 198 -5.74 -13.68 18.34
CA SER A 198 -4.55 -12.84 18.07
C SER A 198 -4.16 -12.85 16.59
N VAL A 199 -4.24 -14.02 15.93
CA VAL A 199 -4.01 -14.13 14.49
C VAL A 199 -5.05 -13.36 13.69
N LEU A 200 -6.34 -13.45 14.04
CA LEU A 200 -7.42 -12.80 13.30
C LEU A 200 -7.46 -11.29 13.52
N LEU A 201 -7.29 -10.84 14.75
CA LEU A 201 -7.46 -9.44 15.14
C LEU A 201 -6.19 -8.61 14.96
N MET A 202 -5.02 -9.23 14.90
CA MET A 202 -3.73 -8.55 14.73
C MET A 202 -3.52 -7.37 15.70
N PRO A 203 -3.67 -7.56 17.03
CA PRO A 203 -3.70 -6.48 18.02
C PRO A 203 -2.55 -5.51 17.88
N ASP A 204 -1.35 -6.01 17.59
CA ASP A 204 -0.10 -5.25 17.49
C ASP A 204 -0.14 -4.18 16.38
N TYR A 205 -0.75 -4.50 15.25
CA TYR A 205 -0.70 -3.63 14.07
C TYR A 205 -2.08 -3.13 13.60
N ALA A 206 -3.18 -3.61 14.20
CA ALA A 206 -4.53 -3.13 13.90
C ALA A 206 -4.66 -1.60 13.97
N PRO A 207 -4.08 -0.89 14.98
CA PRO A 207 -4.18 0.56 15.06
C PRO A 207 -3.54 1.29 13.87
N PHE A 208 -2.42 0.78 13.34
CA PHE A 208 -1.74 1.40 12.20
C PHE A 208 -2.59 1.28 10.92
N PHE A 209 -3.14 0.09 10.64
CA PHE A 209 -4.05 -0.10 9.51
C PHE A 209 -5.32 0.73 9.65
N ALA A 210 -5.96 0.69 10.82
CA ALA A 210 -7.19 1.43 11.10
C ALA A 210 -6.96 2.95 10.97
N GLY A 211 -5.85 3.47 11.50
CA GLY A 211 -5.48 4.87 11.36
C GLY A 211 -5.32 5.29 9.90
N GLY A 212 -4.67 4.44 9.08
CA GLY A 212 -4.59 4.66 7.64
C GLY A 212 -5.95 4.71 6.95
N MET A 213 -6.88 3.82 7.32
CA MET A 213 -8.26 3.83 6.80
C MET A 213 -9.01 5.11 7.20
N LEU A 214 -8.83 5.60 8.42
CA LEU A 214 -9.42 6.85 8.89
C LEU A 214 -8.85 8.07 8.15
N LEU A 215 -7.54 8.11 7.89
CA LEU A 215 -6.91 9.13 7.07
C LEU A 215 -7.45 9.13 5.63
N TYR A 216 -7.79 7.96 5.08
CA TYR A 216 -8.48 7.90 3.79
C TYR A 216 -9.89 8.50 3.85
N LEU A 217 -10.66 8.28 4.93
CA LEU A 217 -11.97 8.93 5.08
C LEU A 217 -11.84 10.46 5.13
N LEU A 218 -10.83 11.00 5.84
CA LEU A 218 -10.55 12.44 5.86
C LEU A 218 -10.15 12.97 4.48
N HIS A 219 -9.37 12.20 3.73
CA HIS A 219 -8.99 12.55 2.36
C HIS A 219 -10.19 12.59 1.40
N ARG A 220 -11.10 11.63 1.54
CA ARG A 220 -12.24 11.44 0.64
C ARG A 220 -13.41 12.37 0.96
N ASP A 221 -13.76 12.48 2.26
CA ASP A 221 -15.01 13.10 2.72
C ASP A 221 -14.77 14.50 3.33
N GLY A 222 -13.50 14.90 3.50
CA GLY A 222 -13.13 16.15 4.17
C GLY A 222 -12.89 15.96 5.66
N HIS A 223 -12.43 17.04 6.29
CA HIS A 223 -12.07 17.05 7.70
C HIS A 223 -13.30 17.12 8.60
N ASP A 224 -13.37 16.25 9.61
CA ASP A 224 -14.32 16.33 10.71
C ASP A 224 -13.66 15.92 12.03
N LEU A 225 -14.11 16.52 13.12
CA LEU A 225 -13.51 16.32 14.44
C LEU A 225 -13.61 14.86 14.91
N GLY A 226 -14.73 14.19 14.67
CA GLY A 226 -14.94 12.80 15.12
C GLY A 226 -13.94 11.84 14.49
N THR A 227 -13.69 11.95 13.19
CA THR A 227 -12.68 11.13 12.49
C THR A 227 -11.26 11.47 12.96
N TRP A 228 -10.92 12.74 13.21
CA TRP A 228 -9.63 13.13 13.77
C TRP A 228 -9.42 12.57 15.19
N LEU A 229 -10.44 12.59 16.05
CA LEU A 229 -10.38 11.97 17.38
C LEU A 229 -10.12 10.46 17.29
N LEU A 230 -10.72 9.78 16.30
CA LEU A 230 -10.46 8.36 16.06
C LEU A 230 -9.04 8.12 15.54
N VAL A 231 -8.49 8.98 14.67
CA VAL A 231 -7.07 8.91 14.26
C VAL A 231 -6.16 9.07 15.49
N GLY A 232 -6.45 10.04 16.37
CA GLY A 232 -5.73 10.22 17.63
C GLY A 232 -5.81 8.99 18.54
N LEU A 233 -6.98 8.36 18.65
CA LEU A 233 -7.16 7.13 19.42
C LEU A 233 -6.31 5.98 18.84
N GLN A 234 -6.27 5.82 17.49
CA GLN A 234 -5.42 4.80 16.87
C GLN A 234 -3.93 5.11 17.10
N ALA A 235 -3.53 6.37 17.04
CA ALA A 235 -2.16 6.76 17.35
C ALA A 235 -1.77 6.47 18.81
N LEU A 236 -2.70 6.60 19.76
CA LEU A 236 -2.48 6.22 21.17
C LEU A 236 -2.32 4.71 21.34
N PHE A 237 -3.19 3.89 20.74
CA PHE A 237 -3.03 2.43 20.76
C PHE A 237 -1.72 1.99 20.08
N ALA A 238 -1.38 2.61 18.95
CA ALA A 238 -0.11 2.36 18.26
C ALA A 238 1.10 2.76 19.11
N LEU A 239 1.00 3.84 19.88
CA LEU A 239 2.04 4.29 20.80
C LEU A 239 2.21 3.31 21.96
N ASP A 240 1.11 2.86 22.58
CA ASP A 240 1.13 1.87 23.66
C ASP A 240 1.84 0.58 23.21
N PHE A 241 1.43 0.01 22.07
CA PHE A 241 2.12 -1.13 21.46
C PHE A 241 3.60 -0.82 21.20
N SER A 242 3.91 0.33 20.60
CA SER A 242 5.28 0.69 20.24
C SER A 242 6.19 0.82 21.46
N MET A 243 5.67 1.38 22.54
CA MET A 243 6.40 1.53 23.80
C MET A 243 6.60 0.21 24.54
N GLY A 244 5.68 -0.74 24.39
CA GLY A 244 5.84 -2.09 24.94
C GLY A 244 6.79 -2.97 24.14
N TYR A 245 6.81 -2.84 22.82
CA TYR A 245 7.51 -3.75 21.91
C TYR A 245 8.92 -3.28 21.49
N TYR A 246 9.04 -2.05 20.96
CA TYR A 246 10.29 -1.60 20.33
C TYR A 246 11.48 -1.44 21.27
N PRO A 247 11.34 -1.03 22.57
CA PRO A 247 12.49 -0.96 23.44
C PRO A 247 13.21 -2.29 23.60
N ALA A 248 12.48 -3.37 23.86
CA ALA A 248 13.05 -4.71 23.99
C ALA A 248 13.60 -5.23 22.64
N ALA A 249 12.83 -5.10 21.56
CA ALA A 249 13.23 -5.58 20.25
C ALA A 249 14.49 -4.86 19.71
N LEU A 250 14.60 -3.54 19.89
CA LEU A 250 15.79 -2.80 19.46
C LEU A 250 17.01 -3.08 20.36
N ALA A 251 16.81 -3.30 21.67
CA ALA A 251 17.90 -3.67 22.57
C ALA A 251 18.45 -5.07 22.26
N GLU A 252 17.60 -6.00 21.79
CA GLU A 252 18.01 -7.34 21.35
C GLU A 252 18.71 -7.33 19.98
N GLU A 253 18.19 -6.52 19.05
CA GLU A 253 18.62 -6.54 17.66
C GLU A 253 19.75 -5.57 17.33
N THR A 254 20.05 -4.61 18.20
CA THR A 254 21.04 -3.56 17.95
C THR A 254 21.95 -3.32 19.17
N PRO A 255 23.18 -2.81 18.99
CA PRO A 255 24.08 -2.52 20.10
C PRO A 255 23.73 -1.23 20.87
N TRP A 256 22.68 -0.51 20.46
CA TRP A 256 22.35 0.81 21.03
C TRP A 256 21.12 0.75 21.93
N ALA A 257 21.16 1.50 23.04
CA ALA A 257 20.00 1.66 23.89
C ALA A 257 18.90 2.49 23.17
N PRO A 258 17.67 1.97 23.07
CA PRO A 258 16.59 2.67 22.37
C PRO A 258 16.10 3.89 23.17
N SER A 259 15.84 4.99 22.46
CA SER A 259 15.23 6.19 23.05
C SER A 259 13.69 6.10 22.98
N ALA A 260 13.02 6.16 24.13
CA ALA A 260 11.58 6.21 24.22
C ALA A 260 10.99 7.40 23.43
N ALA A 261 11.64 8.56 23.51
CA ALA A 261 11.24 9.75 22.75
C ALA A 261 11.33 9.52 21.22
N ALA A 262 12.39 8.86 20.75
CA ALA A 262 12.54 8.55 19.34
C ALA A 262 11.48 7.53 18.84
N ILE A 263 11.14 6.53 19.67
CA ILE A 263 10.07 5.57 19.37
C ILE A 263 8.72 6.30 19.30
N ALA A 264 8.41 7.15 20.28
CA ALA A 264 7.17 7.92 20.30
C ALA A 264 7.06 8.85 19.08
N LEU A 265 8.14 9.57 18.74
CA LEU A 265 8.20 10.43 17.57
C LEU A 265 8.04 9.62 16.28
N GLY A 266 8.71 8.48 16.16
CA GLY A 266 8.59 7.57 15.00
C GLY A 266 7.16 7.05 14.82
N THR A 267 6.50 6.67 15.92
CA THR A 267 5.09 6.26 15.89
C THR A 267 4.17 7.39 15.44
N ALA A 268 4.32 8.59 16.01
CA ALA A 268 3.56 9.77 15.59
C ALA A 268 3.85 10.14 14.12
N ALA A 269 5.10 10.02 13.67
CA ALA A 269 5.50 10.28 12.30
C ALA A 269 4.83 9.32 11.31
N CYS A 270 4.54 8.07 11.67
CA CYS A 270 3.83 7.14 10.79
C CYS A 270 2.45 7.69 10.37
N PHE A 271 1.69 8.28 11.29
CA PHE A 271 0.41 8.90 10.98
C PHE A 271 0.57 10.29 10.36
N GLY A 272 1.44 11.12 10.95
CA GLY A 272 1.66 12.49 10.53
C GLY A 272 2.18 12.62 9.10
N LEU A 273 3.11 11.76 8.67
CA LEU A 273 3.65 11.76 7.31
C LEU A 273 2.58 11.34 6.28
N VAL A 274 1.76 10.32 6.59
CA VAL A 274 0.66 9.93 5.72
C VAL A 274 -0.38 11.05 5.65
N ALA A 275 -0.76 11.65 6.78
CA ALA A 275 -1.65 12.82 6.79
C ALA A 275 -1.07 13.98 5.97
N LEU A 276 0.22 14.29 6.15
CA LEU A 276 0.91 15.35 5.43
C LEU A 276 0.83 15.17 3.90
N VAL A 277 1.14 13.97 3.41
CA VAL A 277 1.18 13.73 1.95
C VAL A 277 -0.19 13.50 1.33
N THR A 278 -1.23 13.21 2.12
CA THR A 278 -2.56 12.89 1.60
C THR A 278 -3.61 13.97 1.88
N LEU A 279 -3.47 14.76 2.95
CA LEU A 279 -4.47 15.74 3.39
C LEU A 279 -4.05 17.19 3.13
N THR A 280 -2.87 17.42 2.54
CA THR A 280 -2.38 18.75 2.18
C THR A 280 -2.27 18.89 0.66
N PRO A 281 -1.94 20.08 0.11
CA PRO A 281 -1.70 20.26 -1.32
C PRO A 281 -0.63 19.32 -1.93
N LEU A 282 0.19 18.66 -1.09
CA LEU A 282 1.13 17.63 -1.55
C LEU A 282 0.44 16.43 -2.22
N ALA A 283 -0.80 16.12 -1.85
CA ALA A 283 -1.61 15.08 -2.49
C ALA A 283 -1.78 15.30 -4.00
N GLY A 284 -1.74 16.55 -4.43
CA GLY A 284 -1.83 16.93 -5.85
C GLY A 284 -0.54 16.76 -6.64
N ARG A 285 0.60 16.53 -5.99
CA ARG A 285 1.89 16.41 -6.66
C ARG A 285 2.12 14.99 -7.18
N SER A 286 2.41 14.89 -8.47
CA SER A 286 2.79 13.62 -9.10
C SER A 286 3.81 13.87 -10.20
N ALA A 287 4.83 13.01 -10.29
CA ALA A 287 5.86 13.04 -11.33
C ALA A 287 6.20 11.61 -11.76
N ARG A 288 6.76 11.44 -12.95
CA ARG A 288 7.11 10.10 -13.47
C ARG A 288 8.07 9.33 -12.56
N TRP A 289 9.06 10.01 -11.98
CA TRP A 289 10.01 9.38 -11.07
C TRP A 289 9.34 8.83 -9.79
N MET A 290 8.30 9.49 -9.28
CA MET A 290 7.52 9.01 -8.11
C MET A 290 6.81 7.69 -8.42
N THR A 291 6.35 7.53 -9.67
CA THR A 291 5.76 6.28 -10.15
C THR A 291 6.78 5.14 -10.17
N VAL A 292 8.01 5.43 -10.62
CA VAL A 292 9.11 4.46 -10.59
C VAL A 292 9.49 4.11 -9.16
N ALA A 293 9.60 5.12 -8.28
CA ALA A 293 9.86 4.94 -6.85
C ALA A 293 8.86 3.96 -6.21
N GLY A 294 7.55 4.20 -6.41
CA GLY A 294 6.51 3.31 -5.90
C GLY A 294 6.53 1.90 -6.48
N ALA A 295 6.94 1.77 -7.76
CA ALA A 295 7.03 0.47 -8.41
C ALA A 295 8.20 -0.38 -7.86
N LEU A 296 9.31 0.25 -7.48
CA LEU A 296 10.49 -0.45 -6.95
C LEU A 296 10.37 -0.80 -5.46
N THR A 297 9.46 -0.19 -4.72
CA THR A 297 9.34 -0.37 -3.27
C THR A 297 9.12 -1.83 -2.87
N TYR A 298 8.15 -2.51 -3.50
CA TYR A 298 7.82 -3.90 -3.16
C TYR A 298 8.90 -4.89 -3.58
N PRO A 299 9.43 -4.86 -4.82
CA PRO A 299 10.58 -5.68 -5.19
C PRO A 299 11.80 -5.48 -4.28
N LEU A 300 12.14 -4.24 -3.91
CA LEU A 300 13.24 -3.94 -3.00
C LEU A 300 13.01 -4.58 -1.63
N TYR A 301 11.79 -4.43 -1.09
CA TYR A 301 11.42 -5.03 0.19
C TYR A 301 11.58 -6.55 0.20
N LEU A 302 11.27 -7.22 -0.91
CA LEU A 302 11.33 -8.67 -1.02
C LEU A 302 12.76 -9.25 -1.10
N VAL A 303 13.72 -8.48 -1.63
CA VAL A 303 15.05 -9.05 -1.94
C VAL A 303 16.18 -8.50 -1.08
N HIS A 304 15.92 -7.45 -0.26
CA HIS A 304 17.02 -6.73 0.37
C HIS A 304 17.70 -7.51 1.48
N GLU A 305 16.96 -8.24 2.32
CA GLU A 305 17.49 -8.74 3.60
C GLU A 305 18.51 -9.84 3.38
N ASN A 306 18.12 -11.03 2.93
CA ASN A 306 19.03 -12.15 2.74
C ASN A 306 20.09 -11.88 1.67
N LEU A 307 19.71 -11.28 0.52
CA LEU A 307 20.66 -10.93 -0.53
C LEU A 307 21.68 -9.91 -0.04
N GLY A 308 21.23 -8.88 0.67
CA GLY A 308 22.12 -7.85 1.19
C GLY A 308 23.08 -8.39 2.24
N TRP A 309 22.60 -9.20 3.17
CA TRP A 309 23.46 -9.87 4.16
C TRP A 309 24.49 -10.80 3.52
N PHE A 310 24.10 -11.54 2.49
CA PHE A 310 25.04 -12.37 1.75
C PHE A 310 26.14 -11.56 1.06
N VAL A 311 25.78 -10.45 0.43
CA VAL A 311 26.76 -9.53 -0.18
C VAL A 311 27.69 -8.91 0.86
N ILE A 312 27.16 -8.48 2.00
CA ILE A 312 27.95 -7.96 3.11
C ILE A 312 28.93 -9.03 3.61
N HIS A 313 28.46 -10.25 3.85
CA HIS A 313 29.28 -11.36 4.30
C HIS A 313 30.46 -11.63 3.36
N LEU A 314 30.24 -11.62 2.06
CA LEU A 314 31.30 -11.87 1.07
C LEU A 314 32.32 -10.74 0.97
N LEU A 315 31.95 -9.49 1.24
CA LEU A 315 32.75 -8.32 0.89
C LEU A 315 33.32 -7.56 2.09
N ARG A 316 32.75 -7.69 3.30
CA ARG A 316 33.13 -6.89 4.47
C ARG A 316 34.63 -6.90 4.78
N GLU A 317 35.31 -8.05 4.62
CA GLU A 317 36.74 -8.19 4.89
C GLU A 317 37.61 -7.66 3.75
N ARG A 318 37.06 -7.57 2.53
CA ARG A 318 37.83 -7.15 1.34
C ARG A 318 37.78 -5.64 1.12
N ILE A 319 36.62 -5.00 1.35
CA ILE A 319 36.39 -3.59 1.06
C ILE A 319 35.89 -2.79 2.26
N GLY A 320 35.92 -3.40 3.44
CA GLY A 320 35.48 -2.79 4.69
C GLY A 320 33.95 -2.61 4.80
N PRO A 321 33.46 -2.20 6.02
CA PRO A 321 32.02 -2.18 6.30
C PRO A 321 31.23 -1.22 5.38
N TRP A 322 31.72 0.01 5.16
CA TRP A 322 31.03 1.00 4.31
C TRP A 322 30.99 0.57 2.85
N GLY A 323 32.08 0.00 2.34
CA GLY A 323 32.13 -0.54 0.97
C GLY A 323 31.14 -1.69 0.80
N ALA A 324 31.07 -2.60 1.76
CA ALA A 324 30.16 -3.74 1.72
C ALA A 324 28.69 -3.29 1.75
N VAL A 325 28.33 -2.34 2.62
CA VAL A 325 26.97 -1.75 2.68
C VAL A 325 26.61 -1.08 1.36
N LEU A 326 27.52 -0.25 0.80
CA LEU A 326 27.26 0.42 -0.47
C LEU A 326 26.97 -0.58 -1.61
N VAL A 327 27.81 -1.61 -1.73
CA VAL A 327 27.62 -2.65 -2.76
C VAL A 327 26.34 -3.43 -2.50
N ALA A 328 26.01 -3.78 -1.24
CA ALA A 328 24.76 -4.46 -0.90
C ALA A 328 23.52 -3.64 -1.29
N VAL A 329 23.52 -2.33 -1.02
CA VAL A 329 22.44 -1.43 -1.45
C VAL A 329 22.30 -1.41 -2.98
N VAL A 330 23.42 -1.26 -3.70
CA VAL A 330 23.41 -1.25 -5.18
C VAL A 330 22.89 -2.57 -5.73
N VAL A 331 23.36 -3.71 -5.21
CA VAL A 331 22.92 -5.05 -5.64
C VAL A 331 21.42 -5.26 -5.33
N ALA A 332 20.94 -4.85 -4.15
CA ALA A 332 19.52 -4.93 -3.82
C ALA A 332 18.64 -4.08 -4.75
N LEU A 333 19.07 -2.86 -5.10
CA LEU A 333 18.37 -1.99 -6.05
C LEU A 333 18.37 -2.55 -7.48
N LEU A 334 19.48 -3.14 -7.93
CA LEU A 334 19.58 -3.80 -9.23
C LEU A 334 18.67 -5.05 -9.28
N ALA A 335 18.68 -5.87 -8.23
CA ALA A 335 17.81 -7.04 -8.10
C ALA A 335 16.32 -6.64 -8.08
N ALA A 336 15.97 -5.59 -7.33
CA ALA A 336 14.62 -5.04 -7.30
C ALA A 336 14.17 -4.54 -8.68
N THR A 337 15.06 -3.85 -9.39
CA THR A 337 14.82 -3.36 -10.75
C THR A 337 14.63 -4.51 -11.74
N ALA A 338 15.47 -5.52 -11.67
CA ALA A 338 15.34 -6.73 -12.48
C ALA A 338 14.02 -7.46 -12.19
N LEU A 339 13.68 -7.67 -10.92
CA LEU A 339 12.43 -8.30 -10.49
C LEU A 339 11.20 -7.53 -11.00
N HIS A 340 11.22 -6.20 -10.90
CA HIS A 340 10.16 -5.36 -11.44
C HIS A 340 10.01 -5.50 -12.97
N HIS A 341 11.10 -5.36 -13.72
CA HIS A 341 11.05 -5.34 -15.19
C HIS A 341 10.84 -6.74 -15.81
N LEU A 342 11.48 -7.77 -15.24
CA LEU A 342 11.46 -9.12 -15.81
C LEU A 342 10.25 -9.93 -15.37
N VAL A 343 9.74 -9.68 -14.16
CA VAL A 343 8.66 -10.48 -13.56
C VAL A 343 7.36 -9.69 -13.43
N GLU A 344 7.34 -8.63 -12.61
CA GLU A 344 6.08 -7.93 -12.31
C GLU A 344 5.41 -7.39 -13.59
N ARG A 345 6.16 -6.66 -14.40
CA ARG A 345 5.61 -6.06 -15.64
C ARG A 345 5.10 -7.10 -16.65
N ARG A 346 5.64 -8.32 -16.64
CA ARG A 346 5.28 -9.37 -17.61
C ARG A 346 4.18 -10.29 -17.11
N VAL A 347 4.15 -10.59 -15.81
CA VAL A 347 3.33 -11.66 -15.25
C VAL A 347 2.11 -11.12 -14.50
N SER A 348 2.22 -9.96 -13.81
CA SER A 348 1.15 -9.45 -12.92
C SER A 348 -0.19 -9.25 -13.64
N GLY A 349 -0.18 -8.75 -14.87
CA GLY A 349 -1.40 -8.56 -15.67
C GLY A 349 -2.06 -9.89 -16.06
N ARG A 350 -1.24 -10.89 -16.42
CA ARG A 350 -1.73 -12.22 -16.79
C ARG A 350 -2.32 -12.96 -15.60
N LEU A 351 -1.62 -12.94 -14.46
CA LEU A 351 -2.10 -13.58 -13.23
C LEU A 351 -3.39 -12.92 -12.73
N ARG A 352 -3.44 -11.58 -12.72
CA ARG A 352 -4.66 -10.84 -12.40
C ARG A 352 -5.84 -11.26 -13.27
N ALA A 353 -5.65 -11.35 -14.60
CA ALA A 353 -6.70 -11.75 -15.52
C ALA A 353 -7.13 -13.20 -15.30
N ALA A 354 -6.19 -14.12 -15.03
CA ALA A 354 -6.47 -15.51 -14.71
C ALA A 354 -7.28 -15.65 -13.42
N THR A 355 -6.83 -15.00 -12.34
CA THR A 355 -7.54 -14.98 -11.06
C THR A 355 -8.95 -14.40 -11.19
N LEU A 356 -9.12 -13.33 -11.96
CA LEU A 356 -10.44 -12.74 -12.18
C LEU A 356 -11.38 -13.69 -12.90
N ARG A 357 -10.90 -14.42 -13.92
CA ARG A 357 -11.70 -15.45 -14.62
C ARG A 357 -12.11 -16.60 -13.71
N MET A 358 -11.24 -17.02 -12.79
CA MET A 358 -11.56 -18.05 -11.80
C MET A 358 -12.62 -17.61 -10.79
N LEU A 359 -12.59 -16.34 -10.37
CA LEU A 359 -13.51 -15.79 -9.38
C LEU A 359 -14.85 -15.31 -9.97
N GLN A 360 -14.91 -15.09 -11.27
CA GLN A 360 -16.13 -14.74 -12.01
C GLN A 360 -16.43 -15.85 -13.01
N PRO A 361 -17.03 -16.99 -12.58
CA PRO A 361 -17.50 -18.00 -13.52
C PRO A 361 -18.48 -17.33 -14.47
N ALA A 362 -18.32 -17.63 -15.75
CA ALA A 362 -19.03 -17.00 -16.86
C ALA A 362 -20.53 -16.83 -16.54
N ALA A 363 -20.98 -15.59 -16.39
CA ALA A 363 -22.40 -15.23 -16.30
C ALA A 363 -23.17 -15.58 -17.61
N GLY A 364 -22.61 -16.46 -18.45
CA GLY A 364 -23.08 -16.89 -19.76
C GLY A 364 -23.74 -18.27 -19.84
N ALA A 365 -23.57 -19.10 -18.80
CA ALA A 365 -24.17 -20.45 -18.84
C ALA A 365 -25.61 -20.55 -18.30
N ALA A 366 -26.14 -19.48 -17.69
CA ALA A 366 -27.50 -19.45 -17.13
C ALA A 366 -28.54 -18.72 -18.01
N ARG A 367 -28.13 -18.21 -19.17
CA ARG A 367 -29.09 -17.87 -20.21
C ARG A 367 -29.23 -19.08 -21.13
N GLY A 368 -29.79 -20.17 -20.57
CA GLY A 368 -30.39 -21.23 -21.32
C GLY A 368 -31.37 -20.63 -22.33
N GLY A 369 -31.17 -20.94 -23.58
CA GLY A 369 -31.92 -20.40 -24.70
C GLY A 369 -33.40 -20.39 -24.44
N THR A 370 -33.98 -19.21 -24.44
CA THR A 370 -35.36 -19.06 -24.89
C THR A 370 -35.36 -19.57 -26.35
N PRO A 371 -36.07 -20.63 -26.68
CA PRO A 371 -36.14 -21.03 -28.09
C PRO A 371 -36.67 -19.84 -28.88
N ALA A 372 -35.96 -19.51 -29.95
CA ALA A 372 -36.41 -18.48 -30.89
C ALA A 372 -37.84 -18.85 -31.31
N VAL A 373 -38.81 -18.05 -30.86
CA VAL A 373 -40.17 -18.12 -31.35
C VAL A 373 -40.07 -17.82 -32.85
N ALA A 374 -40.34 -18.83 -33.65
CA ALA A 374 -40.42 -18.67 -35.09
C ALA A 374 -41.37 -17.52 -35.43
N PRO A 375 -41.03 -16.62 -36.37
CA PRO A 375 -41.90 -15.52 -36.74
C PRO A 375 -43.24 -16.11 -37.28
N VAL A 376 -44.33 -15.70 -36.60
CA VAL A 376 -45.70 -16.02 -37.03
C VAL A 376 -45.87 -15.42 -38.44
N PRO A 377 -46.34 -16.22 -39.44
CA PRO A 377 -46.62 -15.71 -40.79
C PRO A 377 -47.72 -14.65 -40.71
N ARG A 378 -47.45 -13.43 -41.23
CA ARG A 378 -48.46 -12.37 -41.34
C ARG A 378 -49.56 -12.83 -42.32
N PRO A 379 -50.83 -12.60 -42.03
CA PRO A 379 -51.89 -12.81 -43.01
C PRO A 379 -51.74 -11.81 -44.16
N ALA A 380 -51.86 -12.34 -45.38
CA ALA A 380 -51.84 -11.56 -46.61
C ALA A 380 -53.07 -10.66 -46.67
N GLY A 381 -52.86 -9.33 -46.70
CA GLY A 381 -53.94 -8.40 -47.04
C GLY A 381 -54.06 -7.15 -46.18
N GLU A 382 -53.00 -6.32 -46.09
CA GLU A 382 -53.17 -4.89 -45.76
C GLU A 382 -52.24 -4.03 -46.62
N PRO A 383 -52.74 -2.89 -47.18
CA PRO A 383 -51.92 -2.06 -48.07
C PRO A 383 -50.89 -1.25 -47.31
N ALA A 384 -49.72 -1.09 -47.93
CA ALA A 384 -48.57 -0.39 -47.42
C ALA A 384 -48.89 1.13 -47.22
N THR A 385 -48.77 1.59 -45.97
CA THR A 385 -48.66 3.03 -45.67
C THR A 385 -47.20 3.45 -45.90
N VAL A 386 -47.04 4.30 -46.91
CA VAL A 386 -45.75 4.94 -47.23
C VAL A 386 -45.46 6.00 -46.18
N SER A 387 -44.42 5.78 -45.38
CA SER A 387 -43.87 6.80 -44.51
C SER A 387 -42.70 7.48 -45.23
N LEU A 388 -42.93 8.74 -45.60
CA LEU A 388 -41.92 9.65 -46.11
C LEU A 388 -41.05 10.13 -44.96
N THR A 389 -39.82 9.66 -44.89
CA THR A 389 -38.76 10.28 -44.11
C THR A 389 -37.76 10.90 -45.08
N ALA A 390 -37.77 12.21 -45.13
CA ALA A 390 -36.89 13.00 -45.97
C ALA A 390 -35.44 12.85 -45.58
N VAL A 391 -34.61 12.49 -46.55
CA VAL A 391 -33.16 12.57 -46.58
C VAL A 391 -32.80 14.03 -46.88
N LEU A 392 -31.98 14.65 -46.06
CA LEU A 392 -31.24 15.87 -46.41
C LEU A 392 -29.74 15.60 -46.29
N PRO A 393 -28.94 16.00 -47.28
CA PRO A 393 -27.50 15.73 -47.34
C PRO A 393 -26.69 16.83 -46.67
N GLU A 394 -25.54 16.42 -46.11
CA GLU A 394 -24.45 17.31 -45.75
C GLU A 394 -23.84 17.97 -46.97
N THR A 395 -23.68 19.29 -46.94
CA THR A 395 -22.60 20.00 -47.65
C THR A 395 -22.35 21.37 -47.05
N LEU A 396 -21.12 21.61 -46.63
CA LEU A 396 -20.26 22.78 -46.73
C LEU A 396 -20.91 24.18 -46.68
N VAL A 397 -20.46 25.05 -45.78
CA VAL A 397 -19.87 26.35 -46.17
C VAL A 397 -18.96 26.91 -45.07
N ARG A 398 -17.78 27.25 -45.47
CA ARG A 398 -16.80 28.14 -44.83
C ARG A 398 -17.21 29.63 -45.00
N HIS A 399 -16.72 30.45 -44.09
CA HIS A 399 -16.21 31.81 -44.23
C HIS A 399 -16.99 32.99 -43.65
N SER A 400 -16.12 33.79 -43.01
CA SER A 400 -16.09 35.27 -42.84
C SER A 400 -17.10 35.83 -41.82
N GLY A 401 -16.74 36.53 -40.78
CA GLY A 401 -15.84 37.69 -40.73
C GLY A 401 -16.66 38.91 -40.31
N TYR A 402 -16.11 39.66 -39.36
CA TYR A 402 -16.47 41.06 -39.05
C TYR A 402 -17.69 41.38 -38.15
N GLY A 403 -17.38 42.19 -37.13
CA GLY A 403 -18.33 43.11 -36.56
C GLY A 403 -18.12 43.46 -35.09
N ARG A 404 -17.19 44.39 -34.82
CA ARG A 404 -17.16 45.14 -33.54
C ARG A 404 -18.42 45.99 -33.43
N HIS A 405 -19.02 46.04 -32.24
CA HIS A 405 -19.68 47.25 -31.76
C HIS A 405 -19.52 47.43 -30.26
N ARG A 406 -18.88 48.55 -29.89
CA ARG A 406 -18.92 49.22 -28.59
C ARG A 406 -20.23 50.00 -28.47
N VAL A 407 -20.82 50.01 -27.28
CA VAL A 407 -21.59 51.14 -26.74
C VAL A 407 -21.50 50.98 -25.22
N ALA A 408 -20.76 51.80 -24.50
CA ALA A 408 -20.96 53.12 -23.92
C ALA A 408 -21.66 53.07 -22.56
N ASP A 409 -20.88 53.44 -21.50
CA ASP A 409 -21.35 53.95 -20.21
C ASP A 409 -22.14 55.23 -20.38
N PRO A 410 -22.96 55.66 -19.44
CA PRO A 410 -22.59 56.67 -18.45
C PRO A 410 -23.44 56.70 -17.15
N PRO A 411 -23.40 57.78 -16.30
CA PRO A 411 -22.35 58.07 -15.30
C PRO A 411 -22.95 58.41 -13.89
N GLY A 412 -22.03 58.44 -12.87
CA GLY A 412 -21.97 59.50 -11.90
C GLY A 412 -22.79 59.41 -10.61
N ALA A 413 -22.11 59.55 -9.49
CA ALA A 413 -22.15 60.59 -8.47
C ALA A 413 -21.48 60.04 -7.17
N HIS A 414 -20.36 60.61 -6.74
CA HIS A 414 -20.18 61.50 -5.56
C HIS A 414 -20.82 60.95 -4.27
N ASP A 415 -20.16 60.83 -3.09
CA ASP A 415 -19.21 61.73 -2.46
C ASP A 415 -18.70 61.11 -1.12
N ALA A 416 -17.53 61.60 -0.66
CA ALA A 416 -17.09 61.78 0.70
C ALA A 416 -16.69 60.60 1.61
N GLY A 417 -15.41 60.51 1.88
CA GLY A 417 -14.84 59.94 3.11
C GLY A 417 -14.98 60.93 4.29
N PRO A 418 -14.49 60.58 5.51
CA PRO A 418 -13.18 61.03 5.90
C PRO A 418 -12.33 60.05 6.78
N ARG A 419 -11.05 60.25 6.67
CA ARG A 419 -9.84 60.03 7.45
C ARG A 419 -9.92 59.75 8.98
N ILE A 420 -9.21 58.68 9.39
CA ILE A 420 -8.15 58.58 10.42
C ILE A 420 -8.23 59.45 11.71
N PRO A 421 -7.86 58.94 12.96
CA PRO A 421 -6.46 58.84 13.28
C PRO A 421 -5.98 57.59 14.09
N ALA A 422 -4.68 57.42 14.04
CA ALA A 422 -3.83 56.52 14.79
C ALA A 422 -3.78 56.84 16.29
N GLY A 423 -3.34 55.84 17.08
CA GLY A 423 -2.78 56.09 18.39
C GLY A 423 -2.92 55.00 19.44
N ARG A 424 -1.95 54.26 19.63
CA ARG A 424 -1.08 53.68 20.67
C ARG A 424 -1.07 52.16 20.66
#